data_75ad1c9df2247235493fd8cc08e89232
#
_entry.id   75ad1c9df2247235493fd8cc08e89232
#
_cell.length_a   1.000
_cell.length_b   1.000
_cell.length_c   1.000
_cell.angle_alpha   90.00
_cell.angle_beta   90.00
_cell.angle_gamma   90.00
#
_symmetry.space_group_name_H-M   'P 1'
#
loop_
_entity.id
_entity.type
_entity.pdbx_description
1 polymer ?
#
loop_
_entity_poly.entity_id
_entity_poly.type
_entity_poly.pdbx_seq_one_letter_code
_entity_poly.pdbx_strand_id
1 'polypeptide(L)'
;ISTGINATSQLNAIKKFIELKKIKRTIFLTPQLDYEDEIKIAIKKSKIKVFKHHSYDTEPTKLTAQIEKITNYKIRKQNLDDEIKRVTNSDLVDKERQLIKLKKKYTIGNVNFDSVIISDFDESLKSVITSFLYTDVSPKDKYMITFNQWFDESLLIEKTIQPIYYPSINKKNLENFESKFKKEFDENPNYLSLLSYDLVGLVYYLSAKNGVSNINTLFKKKNYFKGKIGDFDIQDNKINHRLNFYQTKDGMLKKIF
;
A
#
# COMPACT_ATOMS: atom_id res chain seq x y z
N ILE A 1 0.75 11.14 23.31
CA ILE A 1 1.43 11.56 22.05
C ILE A 1 1.82 10.29 21.33
N SER A 2 1.32 10.10 20.12
CA SER A 2 1.72 8.99 19.26
C SER A 2 2.75 9.50 18.23
N THR A 3 3.89 8.85 18.15
CA THR A 3 5.02 9.24 17.30
C THR A 3 5.24 8.30 16.12
N GLY A 4 4.54 7.17 16.08
CA GLY A 4 4.63 6.20 15.00
C GLY A 4 4.06 6.70 13.66
N ILE A 5 4.40 6.01 12.59
CA ILE A 5 3.82 6.25 11.26
C ILE A 5 2.36 5.80 11.29
N ASN A 6 1.45 6.76 11.42
CA ASN A 6 0.02 6.48 11.52
C ASN A 6 -0.63 6.28 10.13
N ALA A 7 -1.78 5.60 10.11
CA ALA A 7 -2.52 5.32 8.89
C ALA A 7 -2.94 6.60 8.12
N THR A 8 -3.23 7.70 8.82
CA THR A 8 -3.58 8.98 8.16
C THR A 8 -2.42 9.54 7.35
N SER A 9 -1.19 9.51 7.88
CA SER A 9 0.02 9.93 7.15
C SER A 9 0.25 9.10 5.90
N GLN A 10 0.04 7.80 6.01
CA GLN A 10 0.19 6.87 4.88
C GLN A 10 -0.87 7.12 3.81
N LEU A 11 -2.14 7.28 4.21
CA LEU A 11 -3.23 7.58 3.30
C LEU A 11 -3.08 8.95 2.61
N ASN A 12 -2.49 9.94 3.26
CA ASN A 12 -2.18 11.22 2.64
C ASN A 12 -1.14 11.05 1.51
N ALA A 13 -0.12 10.23 1.70
CA ALA A 13 0.86 9.93 0.65
C ALA A 13 0.24 9.09 -0.49
N ILE A 14 -0.60 8.11 -0.16
CA ILE A 14 -1.35 7.31 -1.15
C ILE A 14 -2.28 8.22 -1.97
N LYS A 15 -3.01 9.14 -1.33
CA LYS A 15 -3.87 10.11 -2.00
C LYS A 15 -3.08 10.95 -3.02
N LYS A 16 -1.91 11.46 -2.64
CA LYS A 16 -1.02 12.19 -3.56
C LYS A 16 -0.61 11.33 -4.76
N PHE A 17 -0.32 10.05 -4.55
CA PHE A 17 0.00 9.12 -5.63
C PHE A 17 -1.19 8.90 -6.58
N ILE A 18 -2.40 8.69 -6.04
CA ILE A 18 -3.63 8.53 -6.82
C ILE A 18 -3.88 9.77 -7.70
N GLU A 19 -3.71 10.97 -7.13
CA GLU A 19 -3.86 12.23 -7.86
C GLU A 19 -2.78 12.37 -8.94
N LEU A 20 -1.52 12.09 -8.64
CA LEU A 20 -0.40 12.11 -9.58
C LEU A 20 -0.62 11.17 -10.78
N LYS A 21 -1.15 9.97 -10.53
CA LYS A 21 -1.42 8.95 -11.56
C LYS A 21 -2.79 9.12 -12.21
N LYS A 22 -3.60 10.09 -11.79
CA LYS A 22 -4.97 10.34 -12.29
C LYS A 22 -5.87 9.11 -12.21
N ILE A 23 -5.71 8.31 -11.13
CA ILE A 23 -6.49 7.10 -10.89
C ILE A 23 -7.93 7.49 -10.55
N LYS A 24 -8.90 6.89 -11.25
CA LYS A 24 -10.32 7.28 -11.12
C LYS A 24 -11.07 6.46 -10.07
N ARG A 25 -10.87 5.15 -10.07
CA ARG A 25 -11.60 4.21 -9.22
C ARG A 25 -10.65 3.39 -8.38
N THR A 26 -10.64 3.69 -7.09
CA THR A 26 -9.83 2.99 -6.09
C THR A 26 -10.73 2.21 -5.17
N ILE A 27 -10.54 0.90 -5.06
CA ILE A 27 -11.16 0.10 -4.01
C ILE A 27 -10.20 -0.02 -2.82
N PHE A 28 -10.75 -0.21 -1.63
CA PHE A 28 -10.00 -0.36 -0.40
C PHE A 28 -10.32 -1.72 0.23
N LEU A 29 -9.30 -2.46 0.61
CA LEU A 29 -9.39 -3.75 1.27
C LEU A 29 -8.78 -3.68 2.66
N THR A 30 -9.56 -4.07 3.67
CA THR A 30 -9.12 -4.14 5.07
C THR A 30 -9.42 -5.53 5.61
N PRO A 31 -8.46 -6.22 6.23
CA PRO A 31 -8.73 -7.48 6.90
C PRO A 31 -9.66 -7.25 8.10
N GLN A 32 -10.48 -8.24 8.43
CA GLN A 32 -11.36 -8.25 9.59
C GLN A 32 -10.55 -8.54 10.86
N LEU A 33 -9.78 -7.53 11.29
CA LEU A 33 -8.91 -7.55 12.46
C LEU A 33 -9.21 -6.35 13.37
N ASP A 34 -8.68 -6.35 14.58
CA ASP A 34 -8.94 -5.35 15.61
C ASP A 34 -8.67 -3.90 15.17
N TYR A 35 -7.76 -3.67 14.22
CA TYR A 35 -7.45 -2.34 13.69
C TYR A 35 -8.35 -1.85 12.54
N GLU A 36 -9.36 -2.62 12.14
CA GLU A 36 -10.25 -2.26 11.02
C GLU A 36 -10.92 -0.89 11.22
N ASP A 37 -11.38 -0.61 12.43
CA ASP A 37 -12.05 0.66 12.72
C ASP A 37 -11.09 1.84 12.72
N GLU A 38 -9.85 1.65 13.13
CA GLU A 38 -8.80 2.69 13.00
C GLU A 38 -8.55 3.05 11.54
N ILE A 39 -8.53 2.07 10.65
CA ILE A 39 -8.39 2.29 9.21
C ILE A 39 -9.60 3.07 8.65
N LYS A 40 -10.83 2.71 9.02
CA LYS A 40 -12.05 3.43 8.62
C LYS A 40 -12.01 4.91 9.07
N ILE A 41 -11.54 5.17 10.28
CA ILE A 41 -11.35 6.53 10.80
C ILE A 41 -10.28 7.27 10.00
N ALA A 42 -9.16 6.62 9.67
CA ALA A 42 -8.08 7.21 8.91
C ALA A 42 -8.50 7.56 7.47
N ILE A 43 -9.30 6.71 6.83
CA ILE A 43 -9.89 6.98 5.50
C ILE A 43 -10.71 8.28 5.54
N LYS A 44 -11.58 8.44 6.55
CA LYS A 44 -12.38 9.67 6.72
C LYS A 44 -11.48 10.90 6.95
N LYS A 45 -10.46 10.80 7.80
CA LYS A 45 -9.55 11.92 8.13
C LYS A 45 -8.69 12.35 6.95
N SER A 46 -8.18 11.42 6.16
CA SER A 46 -7.35 11.71 4.98
C SER A 46 -8.15 12.29 3.82
N LYS A 47 -9.48 12.15 3.84
CA LYS A 47 -10.37 12.53 2.72
C LYS A 47 -9.95 11.89 1.40
N ILE A 48 -9.37 10.70 1.44
CA ILE A 48 -9.06 9.91 0.25
C ILE A 48 -10.37 9.45 -0.41
N LYS A 49 -10.47 9.59 -1.73
CA LYS A 49 -11.65 9.12 -2.47
C LYS A 49 -11.55 7.63 -2.71
N VAL A 50 -12.38 6.86 -2.02
CA VAL A 50 -12.52 5.42 -2.18
C VAL A 50 -13.83 5.11 -2.89
N PHE A 51 -13.78 4.39 -4.01
CA PHE A 51 -14.96 3.99 -4.76
C PHE A 51 -15.78 2.93 -4.00
N LYS A 52 -15.08 1.97 -3.37
CA LYS A 52 -15.70 0.91 -2.58
C LYS A 52 -14.74 0.43 -1.50
N HIS A 53 -15.25 0.20 -0.29
CA HIS A 53 -14.49 -0.40 0.80
C HIS A 53 -15.02 -1.81 1.07
N HIS A 54 -14.11 -2.77 1.15
CA HIS A 54 -14.41 -4.17 1.42
C HIS A 54 -13.59 -4.62 2.63
N SER A 55 -14.28 -5.22 3.60
CA SER A 55 -13.63 -5.99 4.67
C SER A 55 -13.55 -7.45 4.22
N TYR A 56 -12.44 -8.13 4.49
CA TYR A 56 -12.23 -9.50 4.09
C TYR A 56 -11.75 -10.38 5.24
N ASP A 57 -12.11 -11.66 5.16
CA ASP A 57 -11.65 -12.70 6.08
C ASP A 57 -10.24 -13.14 5.68
N THR A 58 -9.34 -13.28 6.65
CA THR A 58 -7.93 -13.65 6.41
C THR A 58 -7.74 -15.15 6.13
N GLU A 59 -8.79 -15.97 6.32
CA GLU A 59 -8.73 -17.38 5.94
C GLU A 59 -8.65 -17.53 4.42
N PRO A 60 -7.62 -18.24 3.87
CA PRO A 60 -7.29 -18.22 2.43
C PRO A 60 -8.43 -18.59 1.48
N THR A 61 -9.25 -19.58 1.85
CA THR A 61 -10.37 -20.03 1.00
C THR A 61 -11.48 -18.98 0.94
N LYS A 62 -11.80 -18.36 2.08
CA LYS A 62 -12.77 -17.27 2.16
C LYS A 62 -12.27 -16.01 1.48
N LEU A 63 -11.00 -15.67 1.68
CA LEU A 63 -10.35 -14.56 1.00
C LEU A 63 -10.48 -14.69 -0.53
N THR A 64 -10.09 -15.85 -1.08
CA THR A 64 -10.17 -16.10 -2.53
C THR A 64 -11.61 -15.97 -3.03
N ALA A 65 -12.59 -16.55 -2.32
CA ALA A 65 -14.00 -16.44 -2.69
C ALA A 65 -14.52 -14.98 -2.65
N GLN A 66 -14.03 -14.16 -1.71
CA GLN A 66 -14.37 -12.74 -1.64
C GLN A 66 -13.74 -11.94 -2.78
N ILE A 67 -12.47 -12.21 -3.14
CA ILE A 67 -11.80 -11.58 -4.29
C ILE A 67 -12.48 -11.98 -5.60
N GLU A 68 -12.93 -13.24 -5.77
CA GLU A 68 -13.75 -13.66 -6.93
C GLU A 68 -15.01 -12.79 -7.09
N LYS A 69 -15.70 -12.49 -5.98
CA LYS A 69 -16.88 -11.61 -6.00
C LYS A 69 -16.52 -10.17 -6.36
N ILE A 70 -15.45 -9.61 -5.77
CA ILE A 70 -14.98 -8.25 -6.01
C ILE A 70 -14.58 -8.04 -7.48
N THR A 71 -13.95 -9.05 -8.08
CA THR A 71 -13.47 -9.02 -9.46
C THR A 71 -14.50 -9.49 -10.49
N ASN A 72 -15.68 -9.91 -10.07
CA ASN A 72 -16.69 -10.56 -10.93
C ASN A 72 -16.10 -11.74 -11.73
N TYR A 73 -15.20 -12.52 -11.11
CA TYR A 73 -14.41 -13.55 -11.80
C TYR A 73 -15.29 -14.57 -12.52
N LYS A 74 -16.35 -15.09 -11.88
CA LYS A 74 -17.25 -16.08 -12.47
C LYS A 74 -17.93 -15.56 -13.74
N ILE A 75 -18.40 -14.30 -13.72
CA ILE A 75 -19.03 -13.67 -14.88
C ILE A 75 -18.00 -13.49 -16.00
N ARG A 76 -16.81 -13.01 -15.68
CA ARG A 76 -15.72 -12.79 -16.66
C ARG A 76 -15.24 -14.11 -17.27
N LYS A 77 -15.26 -15.21 -16.52
CA LYS A 77 -14.97 -16.55 -17.02
C LYS A 77 -16.08 -17.05 -17.94
N GLN A 78 -17.35 -16.90 -17.54
CA GLN A 78 -18.49 -17.24 -18.35
C GLN A 78 -18.49 -16.49 -19.70
N ASN A 79 -18.16 -15.19 -19.68
CA ASN A 79 -18.03 -14.40 -20.91
C ASN A 79 -16.97 -14.99 -21.87
N LEU A 80 -15.88 -15.55 -21.36
CA LEU A 80 -14.87 -16.22 -22.18
C LEU A 80 -15.43 -17.48 -22.80
N ASP A 81 -16.12 -18.32 -22.02
CA ASP A 81 -16.71 -19.57 -22.48
C ASP A 81 -17.80 -19.31 -23.58
N ASP A 82 -18.60 -18.28 -23.38
CA ASP A 82 -19.64 -17.87 -24.33
C ASP A 82 -19.01 -17.31 -25.61
N GLU A 83 -17.95 -16.54 -25.51
CA GLU A 83 -17.25 -16.04 -26.71
C GLU A 83 -16.54 -17.15 -27.47
N ILE A 84 -15.94 -18.13 -26.78
CA ILE A 84 -15.39 -19.33 -27.45
C ILE A 84 -16.48 -20.09 -28.18
N LYS A 85 -17.65 -20.32 -27.57
CA LYS A 85 -18.80 -20.97 -28.22
C LYS A 85 -19.25 -20.18 -29.44
N ARG A 86 -19.41 -18.85 -29.30
CA ARG A 86 -19.82 -17.96 -30.39
C ARG A 86 -18.90 -18.08 -31.61
N VAL A 87 -17.57 -17.99 -31.36
CA VAL A 87 -16.57 -18.08 -32.43
C VAL A 87 -16.54 -19.51 -33.03
N THR A 88 -16.72 -20.56 -32.18
CA THR A 88 -16.77 -21.94 -32.63
C THR A 88 -17.93 -22.19 -33.61
N ASN A 89 -19.09 -21.57 -33.40
CA ASN A 89 -20.28 -21.73 -34.21
C ASN A 89 -20.42 -20.69 -35.34
N SER A 90 -19.39 -19.84 -35.54
CA SER A 90 -19.40 -18.82 -36.58
C SER A 90 -18.73 -19.29 -37.86
N ASP A 91 -19.05 -18.66 -38.98
CA ASP A 91 -18.44 -18.88 -40.30
C ASP A 91 -17.31 -17.87 -40.60
N LEU A 92 -16.64 -17.37 -39.56
CA LEU A 92 -15.57 -16.39 -39.71
C LEU A 92 -14.34 -16.98 -40.41
N VAL A 93 -13.80 -16.26 -41.38
CA VAL A 93 -12.63 -16.67 -42.18
C VAL A 93 -11.39 -16.89 -41.29
N ASP A 94 -11.25 -16.12 -40.19
CA ASP A 94 -10.13 -16.19 -39.25
C ASP A 94 -10.46 -16.92 -37.93
N LYS A 95 -11.49 -17.74 -37.91
CA LYS A 95 -12.03 -18.50 -36.77
C LYS A 95 -10.94 -19.20 -35.95
N GLU A 96 -10.09 -19.99 -36.60
CA GLU A 96 -9.03 -20.74 -35.92
C GLU A 96 -8.04 -19.80 -35.18
N ARG A 97 -7.64 -18.70 -35.83
CA ARG A 97 -6.78 -17.71 -35.23
C ARG A 97 -7.42 -17.02 -34.01
N GLN A 98 -8.71 -16.74 -34.08
CA GLN A 98 -9.46 -16.18 -32.96
C GLN A 98 -9.57 -17.17 -31.81
N LEU A 99 -9.88 -18.42 -32.04
CA LEU A 99 -9.97 -19.50 -31.05
C LEU A 99 -8.62 -19.69 -30.32
N ILE A 100 -7.51 -19.71 -31.08
CA ILE A 100 -6.14 -19.77 -30.46
C ILE A 100 -5.91 -18.61 -29.51
N LYS A 101 -6.32 -17.39 -29.87
CA LYS A 101 -6.18 -16.21 -29.00
C LYS A 101 -7.08 -16.29 -27.75
N LEU A 102 -8.32 -16.75 -27.91
CA LEU A 102 -9.28 -16.90 -26.80
C LEU A 102 -8.83 -17.97 -25.79
N LYS A 103 -8.37 -19.12 -26.28
CA LYS A 103 -7.87 -20.23 -25.45
C LYS A 103 -6.64 -19.87 -24.61
N LYS A 104 -5.93 -18.77 -24.94
CA LYS A 104 -4.81 -18.23 -24.14
C LYS A 104 -5.27 -17.29 -23.03
N LYS A 105 -6.53 -16.91 -22.97
CA LYS A 105 -7.10 -16.05 -21.93
C LYS A 105 -7.68 -16.88 -20.79
N TYR A 106 -7.71 -16.29 -19.59
CA TYR A 106 -8.38 -16.88 -18.44
C TYR A 106 -9.78 -16.28 -18.24
N THR A 107 -9.97 -15.02 -18.62
CA THR A 107 -11.25 -14.32 -18.53
C THR A 107 -11.43 -13.30 -19.65
N ILE A 108 -12.67 -12.85 -19.88
CA ILE A 108 -13.00 -11.70 -20.74
C ILE A 108 -13.81 -10.69 -19.95
N GLY A 109 -13.45 -9.42 -20.12
CA GLY A 109 -14.06 -8.28 -19.46
C GLY A 109 -13.13 -7.63 -18.43
N ASN A 110 -13.42 -6.38 -18.11
CA ASN A 110 -12.62 -5.58 -17.19
C ASN A 110 -13.22 -5.58 -15.78
N VAL A 111 -12.38 -5.48 -14.78
CA VAL A 111 -12.81 -5.14 -13.42
C VAL A 111 -13.17 -3.65 -13.33
N ASN A 112 -14.07 -3.32 -12.39
CA ASN A 112 -14.60 -1.96 -12.26
C ASN A 112 -13.76 -1.05 -11.33
N PHE A 113 -12.43 -1.24 -11.34
CA PHE A 113 -11.49 -0.40 -10.59
C PHE A 113 -10.14 -0.31 -11.31
N ASP A 114 -9.39 0.74 -10.99
CA ASP A 114 -8.06 1.00 -11.55
C ASP A 114 -6.96 0.67 -10.55
N SER A 115 -7.27 0.77 -9.26
CA SER A 115 -6.35 0.48 -8.18
C SER A 115 -7.02 -0.19 -6.99
N VAL A 116 -6.21 -0.87 -6.21
CA VAL A 116 -6.59 -1.51 -4.94
C VAL A 116 -5.64 -1.00 -3.86
N ILE A 117 -6.18 -0.49 -2.75
CA ILE A 117 -5.42 -0.25 -1.52
C ILE A 117 -5.66 -1.43 -0.60
N ILE A 118 -4.58 -2.07 -0.16
CA ILE A 118 -4.61 -3.25 0.71
C ILE A 118 -3.95 -2.85 2.03
N SER A 119 -4.71 -2.81 3.13
CA SER A 119 -4.17 -2.50 4.46
C SER A 119 -3.67 -3.76 5.16
N ASP A 120 -2.73 -4.44 4.54
CA ASP A 120 -2.14 -5.68 5.05
C ASP A 120 -0.62 -5.73 4.83
N PHE A 121 0.04 -6.69 5.44
CA PHE A 121 1.49 -6.79 5.53
C PHE A 121 1.95 -8.23 5.30
N ASP A 122 3.24 -8.40 5.05
CA ASP A 122 3.92 -9.69 4.99
C ASP A 122 3.21 -10.73 4.11
N GLU A 123 3.07 -11.95 4.59
CA GLU A 123 2.44 -13.06 3.86
C GLU A 123 0.94 -12.85 3.60
N SER A 124 0.24 -12.12 4.48
CA SER A 124 -1.17 -11.76 4.26
C SER A 124 -1.33 -10.87 3.03
N LEU A 125 -0.48 -9.85 2.88
CA LEU A 125 -0.45 -9.01 1.68
C LEU A 125 -0.21 -9.82 0.42
N LYS A 126 0.75 -10.75 0.45
CA LYS A 126 1.06 -11.63 -0.69
C LYS A 126 -0.13 -12.52 -1.03
N SER A 127 -0.83 -13.06 -0.03
CA SER A 127 -2.02 -13.89 -0.21
C SER A 127 -3.15 -13.12 -0.88
N VAL A 128 -3.39 -11.85 -0.50
CA VAL A 128 -4.37 -10.99 -1.15
C VAL A 128 -4.01 -10.75 -2.62
N ILE A 129 -2.77 -10.37 -2.92
CA ILE A 129 -2.33 -10.09 -4.29
C ILE A 129 -2.37 -11.38 -5.14
N THR A 130 -1.98 -12.53 -4.58
CA THR A 130 -2.07 -13.82 -5.27
C THR A 130 -3.53 -14.19 -5.58
N SER A 131 -4.48 -13.88 -4.68
CA SER A 131 -5.91 -14.07 -4.95
C SER A 131 -6.41 -13.18 -6.10
N PHE A 132 -5.88 -11.95 -6.24
CA PHE A 132 -6.16 -11.13 -7.42
C PHE A 132 -5.58 -11.76 -8.70
N LEU A 133 -4.34 -12.24 -8.65
CA LEU A 133 -3.73 -12.95 -9.79
C LEU A 133 -4.55 -14.18 -10.21
N TYR A 134 -5.00 -14.97 -9.24
CA TYR A 134 -5.89 -16.12 -9.50
C TYR A 134 -7.16 -15.70 -10.25
N THR A 135 -7.70 -14.52 -9.95
CA THR A 135 -8.89 -13.99 -10.63
C THR A 135 -8.57 -13.21 -11.92
N ASP A 136 -7.37 -13.38 -12.48
CA ASP A 136 -6.91 -12.71 -13.70
C ASP A 136 -6.92 -11.18 -13.57
N VAL A 137 -6.45 -10.68 -12.42
CA VAL A 137 -6.22 -9.26 -12.14
C VAL A 137 -4.77 -9.07 -11.75
N SER A 138 -3.98 -8.59 -12.70
CA SER A 138 -2.53 -8.46 -12.55
C SER A 138 -2.09 -7.12 -11.94
N PRO A 139 -1.06 -7.10 -11.07
CA PRO A 139 -0.39 -5.86 -10.65
C PRO A 139 0.18 -5.06 -11.83
N LYS A 140 0.41 -5.69 -12.99
CA LYS A 140 0.88 -5.00 -14.22
C LYS A 140 -0.21 -4.13 -14.84
N ASP A 141 -1.48 -4.49 -14.64
CA ASP A 141 -2.64 -3.83 -15.23
C ASP A 141 -3.38 -2.92 -14.25
N LYS A 142 -3.23 -3.18 -12.94
CA LYS A 142 -3.87 -2.46 -11.86
C LYS A 142 -2.87 -2.06 -10.80
N TYR A 143 -3.03 -0.87 -10.23
CA TYR A 143 -2.15 -0.42 -9.15
C TYR A 143 -2.47 -1.17 -7.85
N MET A 144 -1.55 -2.03 -7.41
CA MET A 144 -1.61 -2.67 -6.09
C MET A 144 -0.86 -1.78 -5.10
N ILE A 145 -1.60 -1.12 -4.23
CA ILE A 145 -1.08 -0.13 -3.28
C ILE A 145 -1.25 -0.70 -1.88
N THR A 146 -0.22 -0.59 -1.06
CA THR A 146 -0.29 -1.02 0.34
C THR A 146 0.25 0.06 1.29
N PHE A 147 0.22 -0.23 2.58
CA PHE A 147 0.80 0.61 3.61
C PHE A 147 2.32 0.41 3.70
N ASN A 148 2.97 1.11 4.63
CA ASN A 148 4.41 1.03 4.83
C ASN A 148 4.86 -0.41 5.12
N GLN A 149 5.73 -0.94 4.29
CA GLN A 149 6.30 -2.29 4.41
C GLN A 149 7.74 -2.28 4.97
N TRP A 150 8.19 -1.16 5.51
CA TRP A 150 9.54 -1.02 6.07
C TRP A 150 10.68 -1.51 5.15
N PHE A 151 10.47 -1.45 3.83
CA PHE A 151 11.43 -1.94 2.81
C PHE A 151 11.69 -3.45 2.90
N ASP A 152 10.67 -4.24 3.21
CA ASP A 152 10.75 -5.70 3.24
C ASP A 152 11.33 -6.24 1.93
N GLU A 153 12.48 -6.91 2.04
CA GLU A 153 13.20 -7.49 0.90
C GLU A 153 12.42 -8.65 0.26
N SER A 154 11.56 -9.33 1.00
CA SER A 154 10.75 -10.42 0.47
C SER A 154 9.83 -9.95 -0.67
N LEU A 155 9.37 -8.70 -0.63
CA LEU A 155 8.60 -8.07 -1.71
C LEU A 155 9.42 -7.82 -2.98
N LEU A 156 10.76 -7.79 -2.88
CA LEU A 156 11.66 -7.65 -4.04
C LEU A 156 11.94 -9.00 -4.70
N ILE A 157 11.95 -10.08 -3.92
CA ILE A 157 12.22 -11.43 -4.41
C ILE A 157 11.05 -11.96 -5.23
N GLU A 158 9.82 -11.74 -4.79
CA GLU A 158 8.62 -12.30 -5.40
C GLU A 158 8.10 -11.44 -6.57
N LYS A 159 8.68 -11.67 -7.75
CA LYS A 159 8.39 -10.87 -8.94
C LYS A 159 6.96 -11.01 -9.48
N THR A 160 6.26 -12.10 -9.14
CA THR A 160 4.90 -12.37 -9.62
C THR A 160 3.88 -11.37 -9.10
N ILE A 161 4.05 -10.90 -7.85
CA ILE A 161 3.16 -9.93 -7.22
C ILE A 161 3.52 -8.47 -7.52
N GLN A 162 4.58 -8.22 -8.28
CA GLN A 162 5.03 -6.87 -8.62
C GLN A 162 4.37 -6.35 -9.91
N PRO A 163 4.25 -5.02 -10.03
CA PRO A 163 4.70 -3.97 -9.10
C PRO A 163 3.76 -3.74 -7.91
N ILE A 164 4.34 -3.47 -6.73
CA ILE A 164 3.63 -3.02 -5.54
C ILE A 164 4.02 -1.58 -5.24
N TYR A 165 3.07 -0.79 -4.74
CA TYR A 165 3.25 0.62 -4.43
C TYR A 165 2.97 0.89 -2.95
N TYR A 166 3.84 1.64 -2.27
CA TYR A 166 3.63 1.96 -0.86
C TYR A 166 4.32 3.24 -0.40
N PRO A 167 3.77 3.93 0.61
CA PRO A 167 4.43 5.03 1.28
C PRO A 167 5.44 4.50 2.29
N SER A 168 6.58 5.17 2.44
CA SER A 168 7.55 4.89 3.51
C SER A 168 8.42 6.11 3.79
N ILE A 169 9.27 6.00 4.81
CA ILE A 169 10.29 6.99 5.15
C ILE A 169 11.33 7.12 4.04
N ASN A 170 12.30 8.02 4.21
CA ASN A 170 13.38 8.16 3.24
C ASN A 170 14.37 6.98 3.36
N LYS A 171 14.45 6.11 2.36
CA LYS A 171 15.31 4.91 2.38
C LYS A 171 16.79 5.26 2.57
N LYS A 172 17.31 6.28 1.91
CA LYS A 172 18.70 6.70 2.07
C LYS A 172 19.03 7.15 3.49
N ASN A 173 18.07 7.84 4.14
CA ASN A 173 18.24 8.24 5.52
C ASN A 173 18.22 7.05 6.47
N LEU A 174 17.36 6.07 6.19
CA LEU A 174 17.32 4.80 6.91
C LEU A 174 18.65 4.06 6.82
N GLU A 175 19.15 3.83 5.62
CA GLU A 175 20.45 3.17 5.36
C GLU A 175 21.61 3.88 6.07
N ASN A 176 21.63 5.20 6.05
CA ASN A 176 22.61 6.00 6.77
C ASN A 176 22.50 5.86 8.30
N PHE A 177 21.29 5.76 8.81
CA PHE A 177 21.06 5.54 10.25
C PHE A 177 21.51 4.14 10.65
N GLU A 178 21.10 3.11 9.93
CA GLU A 178 21.45 1.71 10.17
C GLU A 178 22.98 1.51 10.17
N SER A 179 23.66 2.08 9.18
CA SER A 179 25.12 2.02 9.10
C SER A 179 25.81 2.65 10.30
N LYS A 180 25.33 3.82 10.78
CA LYS A 180 25.88 4.47 11.96
C LYS A 180 25.58 3.72 13.25
N PHE A 181 24.35 3.24 13.40
CA PHE A 181 23.91 2.49 14.55
C PHE A 181 24.74 1.20 14.70
N LYS A 182 24.89 0.45 13.61
CA LYS A 182 25.71 -0.75 13.58
C LYS A 182 27.18 -0.48 13.94
N LYS A 183 27.75 0.64 13.47
CA LYS A 183 29.12 1.03 13.80
C LYS A 183 29.29 1.34 15.29
N GLU A 184 28.27 1.94 15.92
CA GLU A 184 28.34 2.38 17.32
C GLU A 184 28.02 1.26 18.30
N PHE A 185 27.06 0.40 17.96
CA PHE A 185 26.50 -0.60 18.88
C PHE A 185 26.80 -2.05 18.48
N ASP A 186 27.41 -2.27 17.31
CA ASP A 186 27.65 -3.61 16.69
C ASP A 186 26.37 -4.45 16.48
N GLU A 187 25.21 -3.76 16.42
CA GLU A 187 23.89 -4.34 16.25
C GLU A 187 23.10 -3.62 15.15
N ASN A 188 22.11 -4.30 14.58
CA ASN A 188 21.17 -3.64 13.67
C ASN A 188 20.04 -2.97 14.48
N PRO A 189 19.65 -1.73 14.15
CA PRO A 189 18.54 -1.07 14.82
C PRO A 189 17.22 -1.75 14.46
N ASN A 190 16.31 -1.81 15.41
CA ASN A 190 14.92 -2.13 15.14
C ASN A 190 14.13 -0.85 14.83
N TYR A 191 12.88 -1.00 14.39
CA TYR A 191 12.03 0.14 14.03
C TYR A 191 11.73 1.09 15.20
N LEU A 192 11.72 0.58 16.44
CA LEU A 192 11.52 1.40 17.62
C LEU A 192 12.75 2.27 17.89
N SER A 193 13.96 1.75 17.72
CA SER A 193 15.21 2.51 17.84
C SER A 193 15.22 3.68 16.86
N LEU A 194 14.78 3.42 15.64
CA LEU A 194 14.65 4.38 14.56
C LEU A 194 13.70 5.53 14.94
N LEU A 195 12.47 5.20 15.35
CA LEU A 195 11.44 6.17 15.72
C LEU A 195 11.85 6.95 16.98
N SER A 196 12.48 6.28 17.94
CA SER A 196 12.93 6.88 19.20
C SER A 196 14.06 7.90 18.99
N TYR A 197 14.96 7.64 18.03
CA TYR A 197 16.03 8.58 17.70
C TYR A 197 15.48 9.95 17.28
N ASP A 198 14.55 9.96 16.35
CA ASP A 198 13.93 11.21 15.88
C ASP A 198 13.02 11.84 16.95
N LEU A 199 12.37 11.02 17.79
CA LEU A 199 11.55 11.53 18.91
C LEU A 199 12.41 12.27 19.94
N VAL A 200 13.55 11.72 20.35
CA VAL A 200 14.47 12.39 21.28
C VAL A 200 14.96 13.72 20.69
N GLY A 201 15.37 13.71 19.43
CA GLY A 201 15.77 14.93 18.70
C GLY A 201 14.67 15.97 18.64
N LEU A 202 13.42 15.54 18.41
CA LEU A 202 12.24 16.40 18.40
C LEU A 202 11.98 17.04 19.77
N VAL A 203 11.99 16.25 20.84
CA VAL A 203 11.77 16.76 22.21
C VAL A 203 12.84 17.80 22.56
N TYR A 204 14.11 17.49 22.27
CA TYR A 204 15.22 18.43 22.48
C TYR A 204 15.01 19.74 21.69
N TYR A 205 14.70 19.67 20.41
CA TYR A 205 14.45 20.82 19.56
C TYR A 205 13.30 21.70 20.08
N LEU A 206 12.18 21.08 20.45
CA LEU A 206 11.02 21.82 20.96
C LEU A 206 11.33 22.49 22.32
N SER A 207 12.05 21.81 23.20
CA SER A 207 12.47 22.35 24.50
C SER A 207 13.44 23.52 24.35
N ALA A 208 14.44 23.41 23.48
CA ALA A 208 15.39 24.47 23.18
C ALA A 208 14.70 25.71 22.57
N LYS A 209 13.71 25.52 21.71
CA LYS A 209 13.01 26.61 21.04
C LYS A 209 12.00 27.34 21.93
N ASN A 210 11.36 26.64 22.86
CA ASN A 210 10.24 27.18 23.66
C ASN A 210 10.55 27.30 25.16
N GLY A 211 11.79 27.04 25.58
CA GLY A 211 12.14 26.89 26.99
C GLY A 211 11.67 25.54 27.57
N VAL A 212 12.12 25.23 28.80
CA VAL A 212 11.71 24.01 29.51
C VAL A 212 10.28 24.21 30.02
N SER A 213 9.30 23.98 29.15
CA SER A 213 7.88 24.02 29.47
C SER A 213 7.31 22.60 29.51
N ASN A 214 6.11 22.47 30.08
CA ASN A 214 5.42 21.18 30.09
C ASN A 214 5.33 20.60 28.67
N ILE A 215 5.80 19.37 28.50
CA ILE A 215 5.89 18.67 27.21
C ILE A 215 4.55 18.68 26.45
N ASN A 216 3.42 18.60 27.15
CA ASN A 216 2.10 18.66 26.52
C ASN A 216 1.84 20.00 25.83
N THR A 217 2.42 21.10 26.27
CA THR A 217 2.26 22.41 25.62
C THR A 217 3.12 22.53 24.36
N LEU A 218 4.26 21.84 24.33
CA LEU A 218 5.16 21.83 23.17
C LEU A 218 4.54 21.18 21.94
N PHE A 219 3.73 20.14 22.14
CA PHE A 219 3.11 19.39 21.06
C PHE A 219 1.74 19.94 20.62
N LYS A 220 1.14 20.89 21.35
CA LYS A 220 -0.12 21.52 20.96
C LYS A 220 0.03 22.48 19.79
N LYS A 221 1.14 23.25 19.77
CA LYS A 221 1.38 24.26 18.73
C LYS A 221 1.80 23.58 17.43
N LYS A 222 1.38 24.18 16.30
CA LYS A 222 1.82 23.73 14.98
C LYS A 222 3.33 23.96 14.85
N ASN A 223 4.05 22.88 14.63
CA ASN A 223 5.49 22.85 14.40
C ASN A 223 5.82 21.91 13.24
N TYR A 224 7.01 22.15 12.67
CA TYR A 224 7.62 21.28 11.68
C TYR A 224 8.98 20.87 12.20
N PHE A 225 9.29 19.59 12.05
CA PHE A 225 10.59 19.05 12.41
C PHE A 225 11.15 18.22 11.25
N LYS A 226 12.42 18.51 10.91
CA LYS A 226 13.18 17.72 9.95
C LYS A 226 14.04 16.73 10.71
N GLY A 227 13.52 15.51 10.86
CA GLY A 227 14.23 14.42 11.53
C GLY A 227 15.31 13.80 10.65
N LYS A 228 16.10 12.93 11.26
CA LYS A 228 17.12 12.14 10.56
C LYS A 228 16.48 11.11 9.62
N ILE A 229 15.34 10.58 10.02
CA ILE A 229 14.64 9.48 9.34
C ILE A 229 13.52 10.01 8.47
N GLY A 230 12.86 11.07 8.90
CA GLY A 230 11.76 11.67 8.17
C GLY A 230 11.38 13.05 8.67
N ASP A 231 10.54 13.68 7.87
CA ASP A 231 9.97 14.99 8.16
C ASP A 231 8.58 14.79 8.79
N PHE A 232 8.28 15.53 9.86
CA PHE A 232 6.94 15.49 10.47
C PHE A 232 6.36 16.89 10.69
N ASP A 233 5.05 16.97 10.56
CA ASP A 233 4.25 18.08 11.05
C ASP A 233 3.66 17.70 12.40
N ILE A 234 3.74 18.61 13.36
CA ILE A 234 3.21 18.44 14.71
C ILE A 234 2.07 19.44 14.88
N GLN A 235 0.93 18.98 15.34
CA GLN A 235 -0.21 19.81 15.70
C GLN A 235 -1.16 19.03 16.62
N ASP A 236 -1.67 19.69 17.65
CA ASP A 236 -2.68 19.14 18.56
C ASP A 236 -2.32 17.76 19.13
N ASN A 237 -1.08 17.63 19.62
CA ASN A 237 -0.51 16.38 20.14
C ASN A 237 -0.43 15.22 19.15
N LYS A 238 -0.49 15.50 17.84
CA LYS A 238 -0.37 14.52 16.76
C LYS A 238 0.84 14.80 15.90
N ILE A 239 1.52 13.73 15.53
CA ILE A 239 2.62 13.76 14.59
C ILE A 239 2.12 13.19 13.26
N ASN A 240 2.31 13.94 12.18
CA ASN A 240 2.01 13.50 10.83
C ASN A 240 3.30 13.45 10.04
N HIS A 241 3.69 12.24 9.64
CA HIS A 241 4.88 12.03 8.83
C HIS A 241 4.62 12.42 7.37
N ARG A 242 5.60 13.10 6.76
CA ARG A 242 5.65 13.32 5.31
C ARG A 242 6.41 12.18 4.68
N LEU A 243 5.67 11.24 4.13
CA LEU A 243 6.25 10.02 3.57
C LEU A 243 6.62 10.20 2.10
N ASN A 244 7.70 9.54 1.69
CA ASN A 244 8.01 9.28 0.30
C ASN A 244 7.10 8.16 -0.23
N PHE A 245 7.10 7.98 -1.54
CA PHE A 245 6.32 6.92 -2.18
C PHE A 245 7.21 6.08 -3.06
N TYR A 246 7.07 4.77 -2.96
CA TYR A 246 7.95 3.79 -3.61
C TYR A 246 7.17 2.82 -4.47
N GLN A 247 7.89 2.20 -5.40
CA GLN A 247 7.43 1.11 -6.24
C GLN A 247 8.46 -0.02 -6.17
N THR A 248 8.00 -1.24 -5.90
CA THR A 248 8.80 -2.45 -6.17
C THR A 248 8.51 -2.93 -7.58
N LYS A 249 9.52 -3.10 -8.40
CA LYS A 249 9.36 -3.60 -9.76
C LYS A 249 10.62 -4.32 -10.22
N ASP A 250 10.47 -5.50 -10.81
CA ASP A 250 11.55 -6.32 -11.37
C ASP A 250 12.68 -6.61 -10.34
N GLY A 251 12.31 -6.78 -9.06
CA GLY A 251 13.26 -6.99 -7.98
C GLY A 251 13.98 -5.74 -7.49
N MET A 252 13.57 -4.56 -7.93
CA MET A 252 14.17 -3.28 -7.55
C MET A 252 13.16 -2.37 -6.86
N LEU A 253 13.67 -1.55 -5.95
CA LEU A 253 12.91 -0.48 -5.31
C LEU A 253 13.18 0.85 -6.01
N LYS A 254 12.13 1.51 -6.45
CA LYS A 254 12.19 2.85 -7.07
C LYS A 254 11.39 3.86 -6.27
N LYS A 255 12.01 4.98 -5.93
CA LYS A 255 11.30 6.13 -5.37
C LYS A 255 10.51 6.84 -6.48
N ILE A 256 9.24 7.19 -6.19
CA ILE A 256 8.35 7.93 -7.11
C ILE A 256 8.38 9.43 -6.78
N PHE A 257 8.25 9.77 -5.49
CA PHE A 257 8.42 11.14 -4.96
C PHE A 257 8.85 11.16 -3.50
#